data_adb154e4d95704a2b0292e3d12a7bf00
#
_entry.id   adb154e4d95704a2b0292e3d12a7bf00
#
_cell.length_a   1.000
_cell.length_b   1.000
_cell.length_c   1.000
_cell.angle_alpha   90.00
_cell.angle_beta   90.00
_cell.angle_gamma   90.00
#
_symmetry.space_group_name_H-M   'P 1'
#
loop_
_entity.id
_entity.type
_entity.pdbx_description
1 polymer ?
#
loop_
_entity_poly.entity_id
_entity_poly.type
_entity_poly.pdbx_seq_one_letter_code
_entity_poly.pdbx_strand_id
1 'polypeptide(L)'
;MSAPKKSDWKMLVRIGRYLVGRPRLVMNYKWQNTNSTVVAYTDSDWAGCVRTARSTSGGIIVIGDHVVKTYSRQQKTVALSSAEAELYAMVAASAETLAILAYATY
;
A
#
# COMPACT_ATOMS: atom_id res chain seq x y z
N MET A 1 9.76 -11.56 -12.70
CA MET A 1 8.97 -11.63 -13.95
C MET A 1 9.59 -12.71 -14.81
N SER A 2 8.89 -13.83 -15.00
CA SER A 2 9.45 -15.01 -15.69
C SER A 2 9.25 -15.03 -17.22
N ALA A 3 8.45 -14.14 -17.78
CA ALA A 3 8.24 -14.02 -19.22
C ALA A 3 7.66 -12.63 -19.57
N PRO A 4 8.48 -11.58 -19.68
CA PRO A 4 8.02 -10.24 -20.00
C PRO A 4 7.47 -10.17 -21.42
N LYS A 5 6.33 -9.51 -21.61
CA LYS A 5 5.71 -9.23 -22.90
C LYS A 5 5.98 -7.81 -23.35
N LYS A 6 5.80 -7.53 -24.66
CA LYS A 6 5.88 -6.14 -25.18
C LYS A 6 4.89 -5.18 -24.51
N SER A 7 3.74 -5.69 -24.02
CA SER A 7 2.78 -4.93 -23.22
C SER A 7 3.37 -4.43 -21.90
N ASP A 8 4.18 -5.27 -21.23
CA ASP A 8 4.79 -4.93 -19.94
C ASP A 8 5.82 -3.81 -20.12
N TRP A 9 6.55 -3.82 -21.24
CA TRP A 9 7.44 -2.73 -21.60
C TRP A 9 6.71 -1.39 -21.78
N LYS A 10 5.53 -1.40 -22.42
CA LYS A 10 4.71 -0.20 -22.55
C LYS A 10 4.27 0.36 -21.20
N MET A 11 3.93 -0.52 -20.25
CA MET A 11 3.59 -0.11 -18.87
C MET A 11 4.79 0.52 -18.15
N LEU A 12 5.97 -0.08 -18.26
CA LEU A 12 7.21 0.49 -17.70
C LEU A 12 7.53 1.87 -18.27
N VAL A 13 7.43 2.03 -19.58
CA VAL A 13 7.62 3.33 -20.24
C VAL A 13 6.61 4.38 -19.73
N ARG A 14 5.35 3.98 -19.49
CA ARG A 14 4.34 4.89 -18.93
C ARG A 14 4.70 5.34 -17.52
N ILE A 15 5.17 4.43 -16.66
CA ILE A 15 5.67 4.75 -15.31
C ILE A 15 6.88 5.68 -15.41
N GLY A 16 7.85 5.36 -16.29
CA GLY A 16 9.04 6.19 -16.50
C GLY A 16 8.68 7.63 -16.91
N ARG A 17 7.73 7.80 -17.84
CA ARG A 17 7.25 9.13 -18.26
C ARG A 17 6.57 9.90 -17.11
N TYR A 18 5.81 9.22 -16.27
CA TYR A 18 5.22 9.83 -15.06
C TYR A 18 6.31 10.34 -14.12
N LEU A 19 7.33 9.53 -13.87
CA LEU A 19 8.45 9.87 -12.96
C LEU A 19 9.31 11.01 -13.51
N VAL A 20 9.53 11.07 -14.82
CA VAL A 20 10.27 12.20 -15.47
C VAL A 20 9.53 13.51 -15.22
N GLY A 21 8.19 13.52 -15.28
CA GLY A 21 7.40 14.72 -14.99
C GLY A 21 7.33 15.05 -13.49
N ARG A 22 7.78 14.16 -12.60
CA ARG A 22 7.76 14.33 -11.14
C ARG A 22 9.06 13.81 -10.50
N PRO A 23 10.20 14.48 -10.74
CA PRO A 23 11.53 13.99 -10.34
C PRO A 23 11.76 14.00 -8.84
N ARG A 24 10.90 14.68 -8.08
CA ARG A 24 10.99 14.76 -6.62
C ARG A 24 9.61 14.59 -5.99
N LEU A 25 9.55 13.70 -5.00
CA LEU A 25 8.47 13.64 -4.01
C LEU A 25 9.05 14.15 -2.70
N VAL A 26 8.57 15.29 -2.22
CA VAL A 26 8.98 15.85 -0.93
C VAL A 26 7.89 15.57 0.07
N MET A 27 8.21 14.81 1.10
CA MET A 27 7.34 14.60 2.26
C MET A 27 7.77 15.57 3.36
N ASN A 28 6.89 16.51 3.71
CA ASN A 28 7.12 17.46 4.78
C ASN A 28 6.63 16.89 6.10
N TYR A 29 7.55 16.71 7.06
CA TYR A 29 7.25 16.34 8.43
C TYR A 29 7.33 17.61 9.29
N LYS A 30 6.21 18.32 9.40
CA LYS A 30 6.12 19.52 10.25
C LYS A 30 6.13 19.11 11.71
N TRP A 31 6.63 19.99 12.56
CA TRP A 31 6.48 19.78 14.01
C TRP A 31 5.00 19.62 14.35
N GLN A 32 4.66 18.61 15.12
CA GLN A 32 3.33 18.38 15.67
C GLN A 32 3.47 17.97 17.14
N ASN A 33 2.45 18.27 17.95
CA ASN A 33 2.39 17.77 19.32
C ASN A 33 2.35 16.23 19.32
N THR A 34 2.81 15.65 20.44
CA THR A 34 2.75 14.20 20.61
C THR A 34 1.33 13.70 20.37
N ASN A 35 1.16 12.95 19.29
CA ASN A 35 -0.13 12.37 18.92
C ASN A 35 -0.05 10.85 19.10
N SER A 36 -0.88 10.32 19.99
CA SER A 36 -0.97 8.88 20.24
C SER A 36 -1.88 8.15 19.27
N THR A 37 -2.55 8.87 18.37
CA THR A 37 -3.48 8.26 17.42
C THR A 37 -2.75 7.83 16.17
N VAL A 38 -2.81 6.52 15.90
CA VAL A 38 -2.33 5.93 14.64
C VAL A 38 -3.54 5.60 13.78
N VAL A 39 -3.53 6.08 12.55
CA VAL A 39 -4.61 5.83 11.57
C VAL A 39 -4.06 5.04 10.40
N ALA A 40 -4.75 3.97 10.03
CA ALA A 40 -4.45 3.20 8.83
C ALA A 40 -5.54 3.37 7.79
N TYR A 41 -5.15 3.78 6.60
CA TYR A 41 -5.98 3.76 5.40
C TYR A 41 -5.63 2.52 4.60
N THR A 42 -6.62 1.76 4.18
CA THR A 42 -6.41 0.51 3.44
C THR A 42 -7.39 0.41 2.30
N ASP A 43 -6.95 -0.24 1.25
CA ASP A 43 -7.72 -0.49 0.03
C ASP A 43 -7.31 -1.84 -0.57
N SER A 44 -8.16 -2.45 -1.37
CA SER A 44 -7.83 -3.66 -2.10
C SER A 44 -8.31 -3.62 -3.54
N ASP A 45 -7.44 -4.03 -4.45
CA ASP A 45 -7.78 -4.29 -5.85
C ASP A 45 -8.19 -5.75 -6.00
N TRP A 46 -9.51 -6.01 -6.00
CA TRP A 46 -10.05 -7.36 -6.09
C TRP A 46 -9.70 -8.02 -7.42
N ALA A 47 -9.07 -9.21 -7.34
CA ALA A 47 -8.68 -10.04 -8.48
C ALA A 47 -7.82 -9.31 -9.54
N GLY A 48 -7.10 -8.24 -9.16
CA GLY A 48 -6.35 -7.40 -10.08
C GLY A 48 -5.22 -8.12 -10.84
N CYS A 49 -4.73 -9.22 -10.31
CA CYS A 49 -3.79 -10.07 -11.02
C CYS A 49 -4.52 -11.06 -11.96
N VAL A 50 -4.68 -10.74 -13.23
CA VAL A 50 -5.37 -11.55 -14.23
C VAL A 50 -4.85 -12.99 -14.30
N ARG A 51 -3.56 -13.22 -14.01
CA ARG A 51 -2.94 -14.55 -14.09
C ARG A 51 -3.26 -15.46 -12.90
N THR A 52 -3.37 -14.87 -11.70
CA THR A 52 -3.52 -15.63 -10.45
C THR A 52 -4.85 -15.38 -9.76
N ALA A 53 -5.67 -14.45 -10.28
CA ALA A 53 -6.89 -13.94 -9.66
C ALA A 53 -6.70 -13.43 -8.21
N ARG A 54 -5.45 -13.13 -7.81
CA ARG A 54 -5.14 -12.60 -6.48
C ARG A 54 -5.34 -11.11 -6.44
N SER A 55 -5.86 -10.64 -5.33
CA SER A 55 -6.02 -9.23 -5.02
C SER A 55 -4.72 -8.60 -4.56
N THR A 56 -4.63 -7.28 -4.67
CA THR A 56 -3.50 -6.50 -4.13
C THR A 56 -4.03 -5.61 -3.02
N SER A 57 -3.47 -5.73 -1.82
CA SER A 57 -3.78 -4.83 -0.71
C SER A 57 -2.80 -3.67 -0.70
N GLY A 58 -3.34 -2.47 -0.59
CA GLY A 58 -2.61 -1.23 -0.35
C GLY A 58 -2.88 -0.67 1.03
N GLY A 59 -1.91 0.02 1.61
CA GLY A 59 -2.12 0.69 2.89
C GLY A 59 -1.18 1.86 3.11
N ILE A 60 -1.68 2.84 3.85
CA ILE A 60 -0.96 4.01 4.35
C ILE A 60 -1.22 4.12 5.84
N ILE A 61 -0.17 4.20 6.63
CA ILE A 61 -0.26 4.38 8.08
C ILE A 61 0.30 5.76 8.42
N VAL A 62 -0.46 6.51 9.19
CA VAL A 62 -0.13 7.87 9.61
C VAL A 62 -0.19 8.01 11.13
N ILE A 63 0.67 8.88 11.68
CA ILE A 63 0.62 9.34 13.06
C ILE A 63 0.42 10.86 13.02
N GLY A 64 -0.76 11.32 13.41
CA GLY A 64 -1.16 12.70 13.17
C GLY A 64 -1.14 13.02 11.68
N ASP A 65 -0.36 14.02 11.25
CA ASP A 65 -0.20 14.42 9.84
C ASP A 65 0.98 13.71 9.14
N HIS A 66 1.69 12.82 9.83
CA HIS A 66 2.89 12.18 9.32
C HIS A 66 2.61 10.80 8.75
N VAL A 67 2.94 10.60 7.48
CA VAL A 67 2.95 9.26 6.86
C VAL A 67 4.18 8.51 7.36
N VAL A 68 3.96 7.44 8.11
CA VAL A 68 5.06 6.61 8.68
C VAL A 68 5.31 5.34 7.90
N LYS A 69 4.30 4.84 7.19
CA LYS A 69 4.46 3.64 6.36
C LYS A 69 3.49 3.64 5.19
N THR A 70 3.97 3.17 4.05
CA THR A 70 3.14 2.82 2.90
C THR A 70 3.52 1.43 2.43
N TYR A 71 2.55 0.69 1.91
CA TYR A 71 2.82 -0.62 1.31
C TYR A 71 1.80 -0.95 0.22
N SER A 72 2.22 -1.79 -0.70
CA SER A 72 1.37 -2.46 -1.67
C SER A 72 1.88 -3.89 -1.82
N ARG A 73 1.03 -4.88 -1.56
CA ARG A 73 1.41 -6.28 -1.66
C ARG A 73 0.26 -7.17 -2.12
N GLN A 74 0.60 -8.17 -2.93
CA GLN A 74 -0.36 -9.16 -3.38
C GLN A 74 -0.81 -10.05 -2.22
N GLN A 75 -2.11 -10.32 -2.13
CA GLN A 75 -2.69 -11.24 -1.16
C GLN A 75 -2.22 -12.68 -1.45
N LYS A 76 -2.03 -13.47 -0.41
CA LYS A 76 -1.59 -14.87 -0.53
C LYS A 76 -2.70 -15.79 -1.01
N THR A 77 -3.94 -15.46 -0.66
CA THR A 77 -5.16 -16.20 -1.00
C THR A 77 -5.92 -15.50 -2.12
N VAL A 78 -6.80 -16.23 -2.80
CA VAL A 78 -7.75 -15.68 -3.76
C VAL A 78 -9.03 -15.37 -2.99
N ALA A 79 -9.42 -14.10 -2.98
CA ALA A 79 -10.67 -13.67 -2.36
C ALA A 79 -11.86 -13.97 -3.30
N LEU A 80 -12.94 -14.50 -2.73
CA LEU A 80 -14.15 -14.86 -3.47
C LEU A 80 -15.05 -13.65 -3.79
N SER A 81 -14.82 -12.54 -3.09
CA SER A 81 -15.55 -11.28 -3.30
C SER A 81 -14.66 -10.08 -3.03
N SER A 82 -15.09 -8.90 -3.50
CA SER A 82 -14.42 -7.64 -3.16
C SER A 82 -14.44 -7.38 -1.66
N ALA A 83 -15.55 -7.68 -0.98
CA ALA A 83 -15.66 -7.51 0.48
C ALA A 83 -14.65 -8.38 1.24
N GLU A 84 -14.42 -9.61 0.79
CA GLU A 84 -13.42 -10.48 1.38
C GLU A 84 -11.99 -9.95 1.14
N ALA A 85 -11.72 -9.43 -0.05
CA ALA A 85 -10.44 -8.80 -0.36
C ALA A 85 -10.18 -7.57 0.53
N GLU A 86 -11.19 -6.75 0.75
CA GLU A 86 -11.13 -5.61 1.69
C GLU A 86 -10.87 -6.08 3.12
N LEU A 87 -11.54 -7.13 3.58
CA LEU A 87 -11.32 -7.69 4.91
C LEU A 87 -9.87 -8.14 5.10
N TYR A 88 -9.28 -8.83 4.11
CA TYR A 88 -7.86 -9.20 4.16
C TYR A 88 -6.93 -7.98 4.20
N ALA A 89 -7.26 -6.91 3.47
CA ALA A 89 -6.50 -5.67 3.52
C ALA A 89 -6.58 -5.01 4.91
N MET A 90 -7.77 -4.98 5.52
CA MET A 90 -7.97 -4.44 6.88
C MET A 90 -7.20 -5.24 7.94
N VAL A 91 -7.23 -6.57 7.88
CA VAL A 91 -6.47 -7.44 8.80
C VAL A 91 -4.97 -7.18 8.66
N ALA A 92 -4.46 -7.08 7.45
CA ALA A 92 -3.05 -6.79 7.21
C ALA A 92 -2.66 -5.40 7.75
N ALA A 93 -3.50 -4.38 7.52
CA ALA A 93 -3.26 -3.03 8.03
C ALA A 93 -3.29 -2.98 9.57
N SER A 94 -4.20 -3.71 10.21
CA SER A 94 -4.28 -3.80 11.67
C SER A 94 -3.00 -4.39 12.28
N ALA A 95 -2.47 -5.47 11.69
CA ALA A 95 -1.22 -6.08 12.14
C ALA A 95 -0.02 -5.11 12.02
N GLU A 96 0.07 -4.39 10.90
CA GLU A 96 1.12 -3.38 10.68
C GLU A 96 0.98 -2.20 11.66
N THR A 97 -0.25 -1.77 11.94
CA THR A 97 -0.53 -0.69 12.89
C THR A 97 -0.15 -1.07 14.31
N LEU A 98 -0.47 -2.29 14.75
CA LEU A 98 -0.09 -2.81 16.06
C LEU A 98 1.44 -2.87 16.23
N ALA A 99 2.16 -3.27 15.19
CA ALA A 99 3.62 -3.27 15.21
C ALA A 99 4.19 -1.85 15.39
N ILE A 100 3.63 -0.86 14.70
CA ILE A 100 4.05 0.55 14.82
C ILE A 100 3.74 1.08 16.22
N LEU A 101 2.56 0.79 16.76
CA LEU A 101 2.18 1.18 18.11
C LEU A 101 3.14 0.58 19.16
N ALA A 102 3.52 -0.69 19.01
CA ALA A 102 4.48 -1.32 19.91
C ALA A 102 5.85 -0.61 19.91
N TYR A 103 6.31 -0.12 18.75
CA TYR A 103 7.55 0.67 18.68
C TYR A 103 7.40 2.09 19.22
N ALA A 104 6.23 2.70 19.09
CA ALA A 104 6.00 4.07 19.54
C ALA A 104 5.80 4.20 21.06
N THR A 105 5.57 3.08 21.76
CA THR A 105 5.36 3.04 23.22
C THR A 105 6.63 2.70 24.00
N TYR A 106 7.75 2.43 23.31
CA TYR A 106 9.08 2.27 23.91
C TYR A 106 9.88 3.58 23.81
#